data_86d0bfee754039aa5548bc89ea6208a7
#
_entry.id   86d0bfee754039aa5548bc89ea6208a7
#
_cell.length_a   1.000
_cell.length_b   1.000
_cell.length_c   1.000
_cell.angle_alpha   90.00
_cell.angle_beta   90.00
_cell.angle_gamma   90.00
#
_symmetry.space_group_name_H-M   'P 1'
#
loop_
_entity.id
_entity.type
_entity.pdbx_description
1 polymer ?
#
loop_
_entity_poly.entity_id
_entity_poly.type
_entity_poly.pdbx_seq_one_letter_code
_entity_poly.pdbx_strand_id
1 'polypeptide(L)'
;MVMMLTPIQNQCPPDSGRGSELQNLPPETIRPVRPKSMDDIAAKDDRPLLKPDSDSAAAEAQASTPAHPPVLSKEELEKYAPYARNDVYGVMGRGELPGKEKLLLAIALVTLLPLRVVAATVILVVYYLICRFCTAFSVPNREDEQEDFAHTGGWRRKAMLQSGKLLSRATLFIFGFYSIRETHRDSDLNSKLNNEEQVPEPERPGVIVSNHVSYLDILYHMSSSFPSFVAKRSVAKLPLVGLISKCLGCVYVQRESRSPDFKGVSGVVNERIKEAYQNKFAPIMMLFPEGTTTNGDFLLPFKTGAFLAKVPVLPVILRYPYQRFSPAWDSISGARHVILLLCQFVNYMEVIRLPVYFPSQQEKDDPKLYAKNVRRLMAREGNMALSDIGLAEKRVYHAALNGNNRMLCTINHQKEE
;
A
#
# COMPACT_ATOMS: atom_id res chain seq x y z
N MET A 1 -2.78 4.49 9.70
CA MET A 1 -1.88 5.65 9.57
C MET A 1 -0.43 5.29 9.88
N VAL A 2 -0.14 4.53 10.94
CA VAL A 2 1.23 4.04 11.26
C VAL A 2 1.75 3.00 10.26
N MET A 3 0.90 2.38 9.48
CA MET A 3 1.22 1.29 8.55
C MET A 3 2.27 1.60 7.46
N MET A 4 2.48 2.88 7.13
CA MET A 4 3.36 3.29 6.03
C MET A 4 4.54 4.16 6.47
N LEU A 5 4.70 4.41 7.79
CA LEU A 5 5.71 5.33 8.31
C LEU A 5 7.08 4.70 8.59
N THR A 6 7.23 3.38 8.47
CA THR A 6 8.55 2.77 8.64
C THR A 6 9.43 3.04 7.43
N PRO A 7 10.58 3.71 7.60
CA PRO A 7 11.57 3.84 6.55
C PRO A 7 12.02 2.44 6.12
N ILE A 8 12.19 2.24 4.83
CA ILE A 8 12.85 1.04 4.31
C ILE A 8 14.33 1.20 4.66
N GLN A 9 14.75 0.69 5.80
CA GLN A 9 16.17 0.48 6.07
C GLN A 9 16.63 -0.65 5.14
N ASN A 10 17.35 -0.29 4.11
CA ASN A 10 18.11 -1.22 3.28
C ASN A 10 19.34 -1.65 4.08
N GLN A 11 19.29 -2.79 4.72
CA GLN A 11 20.49 -3.53 5.06
C GLN A 11 20.84 -4.41 3.86
N CYS A 12 21.86 -4.03 3.13
CA CYS A 12 22.58 -4.91 2.22
C CYS A 12 23.55 -5.77 3.05
N PRO A 13 23.67 -7.07 2.78
CA PRO A 13 24.74 -7.89 3.36
C PRO A 13 26.10 -7.48 2.76
N PRO A 14 27.21 -7.61 3.51
CA PRO A 14 28.53 -7.25 3.03
C PRO A 14 29.00 -8.21 1.94
N ASP A 15 29.52 -7.63 0.88
CA ASP A 15 30.15 -8.29 -0.25
C ASP A 15 31.47 -8.94 0.21
N SER A 16 31.56 -10.27 0.17
CA SER A 16 32.79 -11.00 0.33
C SER A 16 33.27 -11.45 -1.05
N GLY A 17 34.06 -10.60 -1.67
CA GLY A 17 34.84 -11.02 -2.84
C GLY A 17 35.96 -11.96 -2.46
N ARG A 18 36.05 -13.10 -3.14
CA ARG A 18 37.33 -13.77 -3.46
C ARG A 18 37.16 -14.69 -4.65
N GLY A 19 38.12 -14.54 -5.54
CA GLY A 19 38.23 -15.13 -6.83
C GLY A 19 38.56 -16.64 -6.87
N SER A 20 38.46 -17.09 -8.04
CA SER A 20 38.78 -18.34 -8.69
C SER A 20 39.94 -19.17 -8.13
N GLU A 21 39.72 -20.48 -7.99
CA GLU A 21 40.67 -21.50 -8.41
C GLU A 21 39.96 -22.83 -8.63
N LEU A 22 40.08 -23.35 -9.85
CA LEU A 22 39.73 -24.69 -10.25
C LEU A 22 40.82 -25.64 -9.78
N GLN A 23 40.50 -26.70 -9.04
CA GLN A 23 41.30 -27.96 -9.11
C GLN A 23 40.44 -29.15 -8.73
N ASN A 24 40.57 -30.17 -9.59
CA ASN A 24 40.01 -31.52 -9.55
C ASN A 24 40.46 -32.31 -8.32
N LEU A 25 39.58 -33.17 -7.76
CA LEU A 25 39.94 -34.50 -7.22
C LEU A 25 38.66 -35.36 -6.91
N PRO A 26 38.76 -36.68 -6.73
CA PRO A 26 37.80 -37.69 -7.17
C PRO A 26 36.82 -38.17 -6.06
N PRO A 27 35.86 -39.08 -6.36
CA PRO A 27 34.72 -39.42 -5.50
C PRO A 27 35.06 -40.43 -4.39
N GLU A 28 34.71 -40.11 -3.14
CA GLU A 28 34.70 -41.10 -2.06
C GLU A 28 33.32 -41.22 -1.38
N THR A 29 32.89 -42.42 -1.41
CA THR A 29 32.08 -43.30 -0.56
C THR A 29 31.19 -42.71 0.52
N ILE A 30 29.91 -42.94 0.35
CA ILE A 30 28.80 -42.72 1.28
C ILE A 30 28.91 -43.68 2.48
N ARG A 31 28.88 -43.13 3.72
CA ARG A 31 28.47 -43.86 4.93
C ARG A 31 27.35 -43.11 5.64
N PRO A 32 26.30 -43.80 6.16
CA PRO A 32 25.17 -43.18 6.81
C PRO A 32 25.48 -42.82 8.25
N VAL A 33 25.16 -41.58 8.66
CA VAL A 33 25.23 -41.10 10.06
C VAL A 33 23.81 -41.09 10.65
N ARG A 34 23.65 -41.76 11.79
CA ARG A 34 22.45 -41.85 12.63
C ARG A 34 21.96 -40.48 13.09
N PRO A 35 20.65 -40.31 13.32
CA PRO A 35 20.11 -39.11 13.90
C PRO A 35 20.40 -39.02 15.41
N LYS A 36 20.90 -37.87 15.86
CA LYS A 36 21.01 -37.50 17.28
C LYS A 36 19.70 -36.95 17.77
N SER A 37 19.35 -37.35 18.97
CA SER A 37 18.16 -37.04 19.74
C SER A 37 18.01 -35.55 20.00
N MET A 38 16.75 -35.16 20.03
CA MET A 38 16.18 -33.88 20.35
C MET A 38 16.22 -33.64 21.87
N ASP A 39 17.30 -33.09 22.43
CA ASP A 39 17.37 -32.63 23.83
C ASP A 39 18.59 -31.77 24.19
N ASP A 40 19.10 -30.95 23.26
CA ASP A 40 20.15 -29.98 23.63
C ASP A 40 20.16 -28.75 22.73
N ILE A 41 19.11 -27.90 22.76
CA ILE A 41 19.21 -26.48 22.41
C ILE A 41 18.13 -25.71 23.22
N ALA A 42 18.38 -25.55 24.49
CA ALA A 42 17.81 -24.52 25.33
C ALA A 42 18.94 -23.71 25.92
N ALA A 43 19.44 -22.73 25.19
CA ALA A 43 20.35 -21.73 25.75
C ALA A 43 19.98 -20.35 25.19
N LYS A 44 19.26 -19.62 26.01
CA LYS A 44 19.27 -18.18 26.26
C LYS A 44 19.93 -17.30 25.19
N ASP A 45 19.12 -16.56 24.47
CA ASP A 45 19.51 -15.28 23.85
C ASP A 45 18.77 -14.13 24.57
N ASP A 46 19.29 -13.78 25.75
CA ASP A 46 18.97 -12.58 26.51
C ASP A 46 19.93 -11.47 26.07
N ARG A 47 19.58 -10.74 25.00
CA ARG A 47 20.20 -9.45 24.69
C ARG A 47 19.18 -8.35 24.85
N PRO A 48 19.39 -7.41 25.77
CA PRO A 48 18.51 -6.26 25.93
C PRO A 48 18.66 -5.30 24.74
N LEU A 49 17.54 -4.99 24.09
CA LEU A 49 17.38 -3.84 23.20
C LEU A 49 17.55 -2.55 24.02
N LEU A 50 18.44 -1.66 23.53
CA LEU A 50 18.70 -0.29 24.00
C LEU A 50 19.83 -0.16 25.06
N LYS A 51 21.04 0.11 24.54
CA LYS A 51 21.99 1.02 25.17
C LYS A 51 22.47 2.04 24.15
N PRO A 52 22.53 3.34 24.51
CA PRO A 52 23.22 4.33 23.68
C PRO A 52 24.72 4.21 23.93
N ASP A 53 25.48 3.94 22.88
CA ASP A 53 26.94 4.02 22.94
C ASP A 53 27.35 5.49 22.84
N SER A 54 27.72 6.06 24.00
CA SER A 54 28.64 7.17 24.09
C SER A 54 30.06 6.57 24.12
N ASP A 55 30.85 6.95 23.17
CA ASP A 55 32.30 7.13 23.15
C ASP A 55 32.94 6.67 21.86
N SER A 56 33.18 7.62 20.98
CA SER A 56 34.39 7.63 20.17
C SER A 56 34.74 9.05 19.79
N ALA A 57 35.84 9.48 20.33
CA ALA A 57 36.48 10.75 20.10
C ALA A 57 36.92 10.96 18.66
N ALA A 58 36.80 12.22 18.23
CA ALA A 58 37.69 12.94 17.36
C ALA A 58 38.31 12.17 16.18
N ALA A 59 37.65 12.21 15.04
CA ALA A 59 38.30 12.32 13.75
C ALA A 59 37.70 13.57 13.07
N GLU A 60 38.56 14.55 12.83
CA GLU A 60 38.26 15.76 12.09
C GLU A 60 37.69 15.41 10.70
N ALA A 61 36.38 15.42 10.60
CA ALA A 61 35.69 15.40 9.31
C ALA A 61 35.60 16.83 8.83
N GLN A 62 36.38 17.12 7.81
CA GLN A 62 36.23 18.31 6.97
C GLN A 62 34.75 18.48 6.65
N ALA A 63 34.18 19.61 7.05
CA ALA A 63 32.84 20.04 6.72
C ALA A 63 32.71 20.12 5.19
N SER A 64 32.23 19.06 4.58
CA SER A 64 31.76 19.10 3.21
C SER A 64 30.47 19.92 3.20
N THR A 65 30.51 21.04 2.53
CA THR A 65 29.38 21.87 2.11
C THR A 65 28.18 20.99 1.77
N PRO A 66 26.92 21.31 2.17
CA PRO A 66 25.77 20.52 1.80
C PRO A 66 25.69 20.50 0.27
N ALA A 67 25.92 19.33 -0.31
CA ALA A 67 25.82 19.12 -1.73
C ALA A 67 24.40 19.53 -2.16
N HIS A 68 24.32 20.43 -3.12
CA HIS A 68 23.08 20.74 -3.82
C HIS A 68 22.41 19.42 -4.22
N PRO A 69 21.07 19.29 -4.08
CA PRO A 69 20.39 18.11 -4.57
C PRO A 69 20.79 17.87 -6.02
N PRO A 70 21.07 16.63 -6.42
CA PRO A 70 21.50 16.32 -7.76
C PRO A 70 20.50 16.90 -8.75
N VAL A 71 20.99 17.70 -9.67
CA VAL A 71 20.18 18.28 -10.74
C VAL A 71 19.87 17.13 -11.69
N LEU A 72 18.72 16.48 -11.51
CA LEU A 72 18.19 15.53 -12.48
C LEU A 72 18.02 16.24 -13.82
N SER A 73 18.43 15.62 -14.90
CA SER A 73 18.20 16.15 -16.25
C SER A 73 16.70 16.32 -16.52
N LYS A 74 16.34 17.19 -17.45
CA LYS A 74 14.92 17.36 -17.82
C LYS A 74 14.28 16.05 -18.26
N GLU A 75 15.01 15.21 -19.00
CA GLU A 75 14.55 13.89 -19.46
C GLU A 75 14.34 12.91 -18.30
N GLU A 76 15.23 12.93 -17.29
CA GLU A 76 15.07 12.13 -16.08
C GLU A 76 13.87 12.61 -15.25
N LEU A 77 13.66 13.93 -15.15
CA LEU A 77 12.52 14.49 -14.43
C LEU A 77 11.20 14.10 -15.10
N GLU A 78 11.15 14.10 -16.42
CA GLU A 78 9.99 13.68 -17.21
C GLU A 78 9.70 12.18 -17.04
N LYS A 79 10.72 11.33 -17.01
CA LYS A 79 10.62 9.91 -16.74
C LYS A 79 9.99 9.63 -15.36
N TYR A 80 10.36 10.40 -14.33
CA TYR A 80 9.86 10.22 -12.96
C TYR A 80 8.63 11.10 -12.66
N ALA A 81 8.00 11.71 -13.68
CA ALA A 81 6.80 12.54 -13.53
C ALA A 81 5.69 11.91 -12.67
N PRO A 82 5.41 10.58 -12.73
CA PRO A 82 4.41 9.96 -11.86
C PRO A 82 4.69 10.05 -10.36
N TYR A 83 5.94 10.33 -9.98
CA TYR A 83 6.37 10.43 -8.58
C TYR A 83 6.79 11.85 -8.19
N ALA A 84 6.76 12.78 -9.15
CA ALA A 84 7.09 14.17 -8.90
C ALA A 84 5.95 14.90 -8.18
N ARG A 85 6.33 15.74 -7.21
CA ARG A 85 5.41 16.57 -6.45
C ARG A 85 5.34 17.96 -7.10
N ASN A 86 4.12 18.42 -7.40
CA ASN A 86 3.88 19.66 -8.14
C ASN A 86 3.17 20.75 -7.31
N ASP A 87 3.07 20.59 -5.98
CA ASP A 87 2.44 21.59 -5.13
C ASP A 87 3.42 22.65 -4.59
N VAL A 88 2.91 23.65 -3.87
CA VAL A 88 3.71 24.77 -3.31
C VAL A 88 4.75 24.30 -2.28
N TYR A 89 4.61 23.12 -1.72
CA TYR A 89 5.57 22.54 -0.78
C TYR A 89 6.79 21.94 -1.46
N GLY A 90 6.75 21.81 -2.79
CA GLY A 90 7.87 21.38 -3.63
C GLY A 90 8.33 19.94 -3.39
N VAL A 91 9.43 19.60 -4.03
CA VAL A 91 10.02 18.25 -3.99
C VAL A 91 10.28 17.84 -2.55
N MET A 92 9.84 16.64 -2.17
CA MET A 92 9.92 16.07 -0.81
C MET A 92 9.29 16.96 0.29
N GLY A 93 8.43 17.91 -0.06
CA GLY A 93 7.88 18.89 0.89
C GLY A 93 8.93 19.85 1.47
N ARG A 94 10.03 20.11 0.75
CA ARG A 94 11.15 20.97 1.18
C ARG A 94 11.26 22.25 0.37
N GLY A 95 10.24 22.59 -0.42
CA GLY A 95 10.20 23.81 -1.20
C GLY A 95 10.19 25.07 -0.35
N GLU A 96 10.59 26.20 -0.93
CA GLU A 96 10.53 27.51 -0.30
C GLU A 96 9.07 27.99 -0.27
N LEU A 97 8.50 28.02 0.93
CA LEU A 97 7.12 28.45 1.12
C LEU A 97 7.04 29.98 1.11
N PRO A 98 6.04 30.57 0.43
CA PRO A 98 5.70 31.99 0.58
C PRO A 98 5.42 32.34 2.05
N GLY A 99 5.65 33.61 2.44
CA GLY A 99 5.45 34.06 3.83
C GLY A 99 4.06 33.77 4.38
N LYS A 100 3.04 33.95 3.56
CA LYS A 100 1.64 33.61 3.90
C LYS A 100 1.48 32.11 4.25
N GLU A 101 2.09 31.22 3.47
CA GLU A 101 2.04 29.77 3.71
C GLU A 101 2.79 29.38 4.98
N LYS A 102 3.94 30.01 5.25
CA LYS A 102 4.70 29.80 6.51
C LYS A 102 3.86 30.19 7.73
N LEU A 103 3.16 31.32 7.68
CA LEU A 103 2.28 31.78 8.76
C LEU A 103 1.13 30.81 8.99
N LEU A 104 0.42 30.41 7.93
CA LEU A 104 -0.70 29.47 8.03
C LEU A 104 -0.24 28.11 8.56
N LEU A 105 0.93 27.62 8.13
CA LEU A 105 1.51 26.38 8.62
C LEU A 105 1.88 26.50 10.11
N ALA A 106 2.48 27.60 10.54
CA ALA A 106 2.83 27.83 11.95
C ALA A 106 1.58 27.83 12.86
N ILE A 107 0.52 28.52 12.45
CA ILE A 107 -0.77 28.50 13.17
C ILE A 107 -1.33 27.06 13.23
N ALA A 108 -1.36 26.35 12.10
CA ALA A 108 -1.91 25.01 12.03
C ALA A 108 -1.08 24.00 12.87
N LEU A 109 0.24 24.13 12.93
CA LEU A 109 1.11 23.29 13.75
C LEU A 109 0.78 23.38 15.24
N VAL A 110 0.45 24.59 15.72
CA VAL A 110 0.17 24.81 17.16
C VAL A 110 -1.29 24.51 17.51
N THR A 111 -2.23 24.74 16.59
CA THR A 111 -3.67 24.61 16.86
C THR A 111 -4.26 23.33 16.28
N LEU A 112 -4.20 23.18 14.98
CA LEU A 112 -4.94 22.15 14.24
C LEU A 112 -4.28 20.76 14.37
N LEU A 113 -2.95 20.71 14.28
CA LEU A 113 -2.21 19.44 14.35
C LEU A 113 -2.42 18.69 15.67
N PRO A 114 -2.23 19.29 16.87
CA PRO A 114 -2.41 18.57 18.13
C PRO A 114 -3.86 18.12 18.31
N LEU A 115 -4.83 18.97 17.98
CA LEU A 115 -6.24 18.61 18.05
C LEU A 115 -6.58 17.40 17.17
N ARG A 116 -6.12 17.40 15.91
CA ARG A 116 -6.35 16.29 14.96
C ARG A 116 -5.63 15.02 15.35
N VAL A 117 -4.42 15.12 15.87
CA VAL A 117 -3.66 13.95 16.35
C VAL A 117 -4.40 13.30 17.52
N VAL A 118 -4.83 14.07 18.51
CA VAL A 118 -5.60 13.56 19.65
C VAL A 118 -6.89 12.90 19.17
N ALA A 119 -7.68 13.60 18.34
CA ALA A 119 -8.94 13.07 17.83
C ALA A 119 -8.77 11.79 17.00
N ALA A 120 -7.76 11.73 16.13
CA ALA A 120 -7.47 10.53 15.33
C ALA A 120 -7.01 9.37 16.21
N THR A 121 -6.22 9.65 17.26
CA THR A 121 -5.78 8.62 18.24
C THR A 121 -6.98 8.09 19.02
N VAL A 122 -7.88 8.95 19.48
CA VAL A 122 -9.10 8.53 20.18
C VAL A 122 -9.95 7.61 19.29
N ILE A 123 -10.17 7.99 18.03
CA ILE A 123 -10.92 7.15 17.08
C ILE A 123 -10.24 5.79 16.90
N LEU A 124 -8.92 5.76 16.73
CA LEU A 124 -8.17 4.51 16.56
C LEU A 124 -8.32 3.61 17.79
N VAL A 125 -8.21 4.17 19.00
CA VAL A 125 -8.37 3.43 20.26
C VAL A 125 -9.80 2.92 20.41
N VAL A 126 -10.80 3.74 20.16
CA VAL A 126 -12.22 3.33 20.21
C VAL A 126 -12.48 2.17 19.25
N TYR A 127 -11.98 2.27 18.00
CA TYR A 127 -12.17 1.20 17.03
C TYR A 127 -11.43 -0.09 17.43
N TYR A 128 -10.23 0.04 17.98
CA TYR A 128 -9.50 -1.10 18.54
C TYR A 128 -10.29 -1.78 19.67
N LEU A 129 -10.87 -1.00 20.60
CA LEU A 129 -11.66 -1.53 21.71
C LEU A 129 -12.93 -2.26 21.22
N ILE A 130 -13.61 -1.72 20.21
CA ILE A 130 -14.74 -2.38 19.55
C ILE A 130 -14.29 -3.71 18.93
N CYS A 131 -13.20 -3.73 18.16
CA CYS A 131 -12.65 -4.94 17.60
C CYS A 131 -12.27 -5.95 18.68
N ARG A 132 -11.63 -5.50 19.76
CA ARG A 132 -11.21 -6.34 20.89
C ARG A 132 -12.41 -6.96 21.59
N PHE A 133 -13.46 -6.20 21.80
CA PHE A 133 -14.72 -6.70 22.39
C PHE A 133 -15.41 -7.71 21.46
N CYS A 134 -15.53 -7.40 20.18
CA CYS A 134 -16.15 -8.29 19.19
C CYS A 134 -15.39 -9.58 18.95
N THR A 135 -14.07 -9.59 19.14
CA THR A 135 -13.23 -10.79 19.01
C THR A 135 -12.97 -11.50 20.32
N ALA A 136 -13.48 -10.98 21.45
CA ALA A 136 -13.37 -11.64 22.74
C ALA A 136 -13.96 -13.06 22.67
N PHE A 137 -13.20 -14.05 23.16
CA PHE A 137 -13.58 -15.46 23.13
C PHE A 137 -13.80 -16.06 21.73
N SER A 138 -13.34 -15.39 20.65
CA SER A 138 -13.35 -15.94 19.30
C SER A 138 -11.95 -16.44 18.96
N VAL A 139 -11.87 -17.61 18.34
CA VAL A 139 -10.61 -18.13 17.80
C VAL A 139 -10.40 -17.53 16.41
N PRO A 140 -9.22 -16.96 16.10
CA PRO A 140 -8.94 -16.49 14.76
C PRO A 140 -8.89 -17.65 13.77
N ASN A 141 -9.29 -17.41 12.52
CA ASN A 141 -9.01 -18.33 11.44
C ASN A 141 -7.49 -18.32 11.17
N ARG A 142 -6.89 -19.54 11.09
CA ARG A 142 -5.46 -19.74 10.84
C ARG A 142 -5.28 -20.71 9.69
N GLU A 143 -5.42 -20.19 8.48
CA GLU A 143 -5.18 -20.94 7.24
C GLU A 143 -4.01 -20.32 6.49
N ASP A 144 -3.18 -21.13 5.86
CA ASP A 144 -2.06 -20.70 5.00
C ASP A 144 -1.18 -19.61 5.64
N GLU A 145 -0.82 -19.77 6.92
CA GLU A 145 -0.07 -18.78 7.71
C GLU A 145 -0.78 -17.40 7.85
N GLN A 146 -2.02 -17.29 7.44
CA GLN A 146 -2.84 -16.10 7.68
C GLN A 146 -3.54 -16.21 9.02
N GLU A 147 -3.85 -15.07 9.64
CA GLU A 147 -4.60 -15.00 10.88
C GLU A 147 -5.62 -13.87 10.77
N ASP A 148 -6.90 -14.21 10.73
CA ASP A 148 -7.96 -13.21 10.60
C ASP A 148 -9.23 -13.59 11.41
N PHE A 149 -10.12 -12.60 11.54
CA PHE A 149 -11.44 -12.75 12.13
C PHE A 149 -12.57 -12.49 11.11
N ALA A 150 -12.29 -12.58 9.82
CA ALA A 150 -13.25 -12.29 8.75
C ALA A 150 -14.44 -13.27 8.74
N HIS A 151 -14.23 -14.50 9.23
CA HIS A 151 -15.25 -15.54 9.38
C HIS A 151 -16.25 -15.27 10.51
N THR A 152 -15.95 -14.32 11.42
CA THR A 152 -16.86 -13.97 12.52
C THR A 152 -18.20 -13.50 11.96
N GLY A 153 -19.28 -14.18 12.30
CA GLY A 153 -20.62 -13.87 11.79
C GLY A 153 -21.50 -13.08 12.77
N GLY A 154 -22.76 -12.91 12.39
CA GLY A 154 -23.79 -12.33 13.22
C GLY A 154 -23.58 -10.87 13.62
N TRP A 155 -24.04 -10.50 14.82
CA TRP A 155 -24.00 -9.13 15.31
C TRP A 155 -22.56 -8.59 15.48
N ARG A 156 -21.61 -9.46 15.86
CA ARG A 156 -20.19 -9.09 16.04
C ARG A 156 -19.59 -8.57 14.75
N ARG A 157 -19.78 -9.29 13.64
CA ARG A 157 -19.33 -8.85 12.30
C ARG A 157 -20.00 -7.55 11.90
N LYS A 158 -21.32 -7.45 12.12
CA LYS A 158 -22.08 -6.23 11.81
C LYS A 158 -21.58 -5.03 12.61
N ALA A 159 -21.29 -5.20 13.90
CA ALA A 159 -20.74 -4.15 14.75
C ALA A 159 -19.36 -3.69 14.28
N MET A 160 -18.42 -4.60 14.01
CA MET A 160 -17.09 -4.28 13.48
C MET A 160 -17.17 -3.52 12.14
N LEU A 161 -18.04 -3.97 11.25
CA LEU A 161 -18.21 -3.39 9.92
C LEU A 161 -18.81 -1.98 9.99
N GLN A 162 -19.90 -1.80 10.72
CA GLN A 162 -20.58 -0.50 10.81
C GLN A 162 -19.74 0.54 11.56
N SER A 163 -19.15 0.16 12.69
CA SER A 163 -18.25 1.04 13.42
C SER A 163 -17.00 1.37 12.59
N GLY A 164 -16.43 0.39 11.87
CA GLY A 164 -15.29 0.61 11.01
C GLY A 164 -15.57 1.59 9.88
N LYS A 165 -16.72 1.47 9.21
CA LYS A 165 -17.16 2.44 8.19
C LYS A 165 -17.31 3.85 8.77
N LEU A 166 -18.04 3.97 9.87
CA LEU A 166 -18.29 5.25 10.52
C LEU A 166 -16.99 5.92 10.99
N LEU A 167 -16.15 5.17 11.71
CA LEU A 167 -14.93 5.71 12.29
C LEU A 167 -13.87 6.03 11.22
N SER A 168 -13.80 5.26 10.14
CA SER A 168 -12.94 5.59 8.99
C SER A 168 -13.40 6.88 8.30
N ARG A 169 -14.72 7.07 8.15
CA ARG A 169 -15.28 8.32 7.63
C ARG A 169 -15.01 9.52 8.56
N ALA A 170 -15.14 9.30 9.87
CA ALA A 170 -14.82 10.31 10.88
C ALA A 170 -13.31 10.66 10.84
N THR A 171 -12.43 9.70 10.64
CA THR A 171 -10.98 9.95 10.49
C THR A 171 -10.69 10.81 9.26
N LEU A 172 -11.33 10.52 8.13
CA LEU A 172 -11.21 11.36 6.92
C LEU A 172 -11.71 12.79 7.19
N PHE A 173 -12.81 12.94 7.93
CA PHE A 173 -13.34 14.25 8.32
C PHE A 173 -12.34 15.03 9.19
N ILE A 174 -11.74 14.40 10.20
CA ILE A 174 -10.69 14.99 11.03
C ILE A 174 -9.48 15.40 10.17
N PHE A 175 -9.15 14.64 9.12
CA PHE A 175 -8.06 14.96 8.20
C PHE A 175 -8.41 16.07 7.19
N GLY A 176 -9.58 16.69 7.34
CA GLY A 176 -10.01 17.80 6.51
C GLY A 176 -10.80 17.42 5.26
N PHE A 177 -11.12 16.14 5.07
CA PHE A 177 -12.01 15.67 3.98
C PHE A 177 -13.48 15.78 4.43
N TYR A 178 -13.97 16.98 4.57
CA TYR A 178 -15.33 17.25 5.07
C TYR A 178 -16.39 16.73 4.10
N SER A 179 -16.18 16.92 2.80
CA SER A 179 -17.02 16.40 1.72
C SER A 179 -16.22 15.52 0.79
N ILE A 180 -16.81 14.40 0.40
CA ILE A 180 -16.25 13.48 -0.62
C ILE A 180 -17.26 13.48 -1.76
N ARG A 181 -16.82 13.87 -2.95
CA ARG A 181 -17.67 13.87 -4.14
C ARG A 181 -17.59 12.48 -4.78
N GLU A 182 -18.70 11.75 -4.76
CA GLU A 182 -18.79 10.46 -5.45
C GLU A 182 -19.63 10.61 -6.74
N THR A 183 -19.10 10.07 -7.83
CA THR A 183 -19.76 10.02 -9.13
C THR A 183 -19.84 8.56 -9.56
N HIS A 184 -21.03 8.12 -9.90
CA HIS A 184 -21.26 6.82 -10.51
C HIS A 184 -21.34 7.01 -12.04
N ARG A 185 -20.55 6.25 -12.78
CA ARG A 185 -20.67 6.17 -14.24
C ARG A 185 -21.65 5.06 -14.57
N ASP A 186 -22.72 5.41 -15.25
CA ASP A 186 -23.65 4.40 -15.77
C ASP A 186 -23.01 3.70 -16.96
N SER A 187 -23.28 2.40 -17.12
CA SER A 187 -22.87 1.71 -18.34
C SER A 187 -23.73 2.21 -19.50
N ASP A 188 -23.11 2.67 -20.58
CA ASP A 188 -23.80 3.04 -21.83
C ASP A 188 -24.62 1.88 -22.41
N LEU A 189 -24.46 0.67 -21.89
CA LEU A 189 -25.24 -0.52 -22.20
C LEU A 189 -26.71 -0.44 -21.70
N ASN A 190 -26.97 0.24 -20.58
CA ASN A 190 -28.32 0.41 -20.05
C ASN A 190 -29.16 1.41 -20.90
N SER A 191 -28.53 2.26 -21.69
CA SER A 191 -29.24 3.19 -22.57
C SER A 191 -29.72 2.54 -23.85
N LYS A 192 -29.23 1.34 -24.21
CA LYS A 192 -29.58 0.62 -25.45
C LYS A 192 -30.53 -0.57 -25.26
N LEU A 193 -30.79 -0.98 -24.00
CA LEU A 193 -31.62 -2.15 -23.66
C LEU A 193 -32.96 -1.77 -23.01
N ASN A 194 -33.61 -0.73 -23.50
CA ASN A 194 -35.02 -0.47 -23.17
C ASN A 194 -35.99 -1.44 -23.94
N ASN A 195 -35.56 -2.65 -24.22
CA ASN A 195 -36.43 -3.72 -24.67
C ASN A 195 -36.48 -4.79 -23.57
N GLU A 196 -37.68 -5.04 -23.11
CA GLU A 196 -38.24 -5.94 -22.14
C GLU A 196 -37.63 -7.37 -22.11
N GLU A 197 -36.35 -7.51 -21.74
CA GLU A 197 -35.80 -8.80 -21.37
C GLU A 197 -35.18 -8.67 -19.96
N GLN A 198 -35.53 -9.60 -19.11
CA GLN A 198 -35.16 -9.73 -17.70
C GLN A 198 -33.72 -9.30 -17.48
N VAL A 199 -33.54 -8.15 -16.81
CA VAL A 199 -32.22 -7.68 -16.35
C VAL A 199 -31.71 -8.77 -15.42
N PRO A 200 -30.63 -9.50 -15.77
CA PRO A 200 -30.01 -10.43 -14.81
C PRO A 200 -29.66 -9.65 -13.54
N GLU A 201 -29.86 -10.25 -12.37
CA GLU A 201 -29.40 -9.64 -11.12
C GLU A 201 -27.99 -9.10 -11.34
N PRO A 202 -27.66 -7.84 -10.91
CA PRO A 202 -26.36 -7.26 -11.14
C PRO A 202 -25.30 -8.19 -10.53
N GLU A 203 -24.55 -8.87 -11.38
CA GLU A 203 -23.52 -9.78 -10.93
C GLU A 203 -22.54 -9.04 -10.04
N ARG A 204 -22.36 -9.56 -8.84
CA ARG A 204 -21.50 -8.96 -7.83
C ARG A 204 -20.04 -9.05 -8.30
N PRO A 205 -19.24 -7.96 -8.19
CA PRO A 205 -17.80 -8.06 -8.44
C PRO A 205 -17.11 -8.94 -7.40
N GLY A 206 -16.13 -9.72 -7.79
CA GLY A 206 -15.30 -10.51 -6.88
C GLY A 206 -14.24 -9.66 -6.18
N VAL A 207 -13.82 -8.56 -6.80
CA VAL A 207 -12.74 -7.69 -6.31
C VAL A 207 -12.95 -6.24 -6.70
N ILE A 208 -12.54 -5.32 -5.81
CA ILE A 208 -12.43 -3.89 -6.10
C ILE A 208 -11.00 -3.62 -6.58
N VAL A 209 -10.86 -2.93 -7.69
CA VAL A 209 -9.57 -2.48 -8.24
C VAL A 209 -9.54 -0.96 -8.22
N SER A 210 -8.52 -0.37 -7.58
CA SER A 210 -8.39 1.09 -7.50
C SER A 210 -6.97 1.54 -7.83
N ASN A 211 -6.83 2.76 -8.36
CA ASN A 211 -5.56 3.44 -8.41
C ASN A 211 -5.06 3.74 -6.99
N HIS A 212 -3.77 3.98 -6.83
CA HIS A 212 -3.15 4.20 -5.52
C HIS A 212 -2.41 5.54 -5.47
N VAL A 213 -2.98 6.49 -4.75
CA VAL A 213 -2.44 7.85 -4.64
C VAL A 213 -1.91 8.10 -3.23
N SER A 214 -2.60 7.59 -2.21
CA SER A 214 -2.27 7.86 -0.81
C SER A 214 -2.69 6.72 0.11
N TYR A 215 -2.13 6.67 1.31
CA TYR A 215 -2.66 5.79 2.39
C TYR A 215 -4.11 6.16 2.79
N LEU A 216 -4.58 7.32 2.42
CA LEU A 216 -5.97 7.78 2.61
C LEU A 216 -6.96 6.96 1.79
N ASP A 217 -6.51 6.36 0.69
CA ASP A 217 -7.32 5.48 -0.17
C ASP A 217 -7.88 4.32 0.66
N ILE A 218 -7.06 3.77 1.58
CA ILE A 218 -7.49 2.70 2.49
C ILE A 218 -8.64 3.17 3.38
N LEU A 219 -8.54 4.37 3.97
CA LEU A 219 -9.59 4.93 4.82
C LEU A 219 -10.89 5.18 4.05
N TYR A 220 -10.78 5.66 2.80
CA TYR A 220 -11.95 5.81 1.95
C TYR A 220 -12.63 4.45 1.69
N HIS A 221 -11.89 3.45 1.23
CA HIS A 221 -12.46 2.14 0.95
C HIS A 221 -13.01 1.46 2.23
N MET A 222 -12.37 1.64 3.39
CA MET A 222 -12.93 1.21 4.67
C MET A 222 -14.26 1.92 4.98
N SER A 223 -14.36 3.23 4.76
CA SER A 223 -15.58 3.99 5.03
C SER A 223 -16.74 3.63 4.09
N SER A 224 -16.43 3.18 2.89
CA SER A 224 -17.39 2.84 1.83
C SER A 224 -17.83 1.39 1.88
N SER A 225 -17.00 0.46 1.44
CA SER A 225 -17.32 -0.96 1.26
C SER A 225 -16.75 -1.87 2.34
N PHE A 226 -15.77 -1.38 3.13
CA PHE A 226 -15.08 -2.14 4.18
C PHE A 226 -14.47 -3.45 3.65
N PRO A 227 -13.61 -3.38 2.64
CA PRO A 227 -13.05 -4.55 2.00
C PRO A 227 -11.86 -5.13 2.79
N SER A 228 -11.47 -6.35 2.44
CA SER A 228 -10.17 -6.92 2.85
C SER A 228 -9.04 -6.41 1.96
N PHE A 229 -7.88 -6.14 2.54
CA PHE A 229 -6.71 -5.62 1.82
C PHE A 229 -5.56 -6.62 1.83
N VAL A 230 -4.60 -6.42 0.93
CA VAL A 230 -3.30 -7.07 0.99
C VAL A 230 -2.33 -6.17 1.74
N ALA A 231 -1.74 -6.67 2.82
CA ALA A 231 -0.88 -5.91 3.73
C ALA A 231 0.47 -6.61 3.97
N LYS A 232 1.49 -5.87 4.40
CA LYS A 232 2.75 -6.47 4.87
C LYS A 232 2.51 -7.20 6.20
N ARG A 233 3.18 -8.33 6.43
CA ARG A 233 3.05 -9.07 7.69
C ARG A 233 3.42 -8.25 8.94
N SER A 234 4.32 -7.29 8.81
CA SER A 234 4.65 -6.35 9.89
C SER A 234 3.44 -5.56 10.40
N VAL A 235 2.42 -5.35 9.56
CA VAL A 235 1.19 -4.65 9.92
C VAL A 235 0.39 -5.44 10.96
N ALA A 236 0.34 -6.77 10.86
CA ALA A 236 -0.33 -7.63 11.83
C ALA A 236 0.26 -7.52 13.26
N LYS A 237 1.53 -7.06 13.36
CA LYS A 237 2.25 -6.91 14.62
C LYS A 237 2.16 -5.49 15.22
N LEU A 238 1.61 -4.53 14.49
CA LEU A 238 1.50 -3.15 14.97
C LEU A 238 0.49 -3.03 16.13
N PRO A 239 0.82 -2.29 17.20
CA PRO A 239 -0.14 -1.99 18.25
C PRO A 239 -1.42 -1.39 17.69
N LEU A 240 -2.57 -1.74 18.23
CA LEU A 240 -3.91 -1.33 17.84
C LEU A 240 -4.28 -1.75 16.41
N VAL A 241 -3.47 -1.38 15.42
CA VAL A 241 -3.73 -1.60 13.99
C VAL A 241 -3.69 -3.08 13.62
N GLY A 242 -2.84 -3.89 14.28
CA GLY A 242 -2.72 -5.32 14.00
C GLY A 242 -4.05 -6.06 14.18
N LEU A 243 -4.74 -5.84 15.29
CA LEU A 243 -6.06 -6.45 15.51
C LEU A 243 -7.10 -5.94 14.51
N ILE A 244 -7.11 -4.64 14.24
CA ILE A 244 -8.01 -4.04 13.26
C ILE A 244 -7.83 -4.67 11.89
N SER A 245 -6.57 -4.85 11.44
CA SER A 245 -6.28 -5.47 10.14
C SER A 245 -6.70 -6.95 10.06
N LYS A 246 -6.61 -7.69 11.19
CA LYS A 246 -7.15 -9.06 11.29
C LYS A 246 -8.68 -9.07 11.21
N CYS A 247 -9.35 -8.11 11.84
CA CYS A 247 -10.82 -7.95 11.75
C CYS A 247 -11.30 -7.57 10.35
N LEU A 248 -10.47 -6.86 9.56
CA LEU A 248 -10.71 -6.57 8.14
C LEU A 248 -10.56 -7.82 7.26
N GLY A 249 -9.92 -8.89 7.74
CA GLY A 249 -9.58 -10.05 6.94
C GLY A 249 -8.44 -9.79 5.97
N CYS A 250 -7.46 -8.96 6.37
CA CYS A 250 -6.30 -8.67 5.52
C CYS A 250 -5.48 -9.91 5.21
N VAL A 251 -5.05 -10.06 3.96
CA VAL A 251 -4.08 -11.07 3.53
C VAL A 251 -2.67 -10.50 3.72
N TYR A 252 -1.83 -11.21 4.47
CA TYR A 252 -0.48 -10.73 4.79
C TYR A 252 0.58 -11.30 3.88
N VAL A 253 1.37 -10.41 3.27
CA VAL A 253 2.50 -10.77 2.41
C VAL A 253 3.75 -10.96 3.25
N GLN A 254 4.36 -12.15 3.16
CA GLN A 254 5.70 -12.44 3.65
C GLN A 254 6.62 -12.68 2.44
N ARG A 255 7.78 -12.01 2.42
CA ARG A 255 8.73 -12.12 1.29
C ARG A 255 9.55 -13.41 1.30
N GLU A 256 9.57 -14.15 2.40
CA GLU A 256 10.54 -15.23 2.68
C GLU A 256 9.91 -16.54 3.14
N SER A 257 8.64 -16.79 2.86
CA SER A 257 8.07 -18.11 3.15
C SER A 257 8.61 -19.14 2.16
N ARG A 258 9.45 -20.06 2.65
CA ARG A 258 10.05 -21.17 1.87
C ARG A 258 9.35 -22.52 2.11
N SER A 259 8.13 -22.53 2.64
CA SER A 259 7.39 -23.76 2.80
C SER A 259 6.99 -24.32 1.42
N PRO A 260 7.27 -25.60 1.11
CA PRO A 260 6.90 -26.21 -0.17
C PRO A 260 5.40 -26.23 -0.44
N ASP A 261 4.56 -26.27 0.61
CA ASP A 261 3.11 -26.33 0.53
C ASP A 261 2.43 -24.95 0.51
N PHE A 262 3.20 -23.87 0.60
CA PHE A 262 2.64 -22.52 0.61
C PHE A 262 2.19 -22.10 -0.78
N LYS A 263 0.89 -21.97 -1.01
CA LYS A 263 0.27 -21.53 -2.28
C LYS A 263 0.74 -20.16 -2.78
N GLY A 264 1.57 -19.47 -2.00
CA GLY A 264 1.99 -18.10 -2.26
C GLY A 264 0.86 -17.08 -2.05
N VAL A 265 1.24 -15.83 -1.84
CA VAL A 265 0.27 -14.74 -1.61
C VAL A 265 -0.74 -14.61 -2.75
N SER A 266 -0.29 -14.84 -3.99
CA SER A 266 -1.16 -14.78 -5.17
C SER A 266 -2.23 -15.89 -5.15
N GLY A 267 -1.92 -17.06 -4.63
CA GLY A 267 -2.87 -18.17 -4.48
C GLY A 267 -3.95 -17.81 -3.45
N VAL A 268 -3.56 -17.37 -2.26
CA VAL A 268 -4.49 -16.97 -1.20
C VAL A 268 -5.41 -15.82 -1.66
N VAL A 269 -4.85 -14.81 -2.30
CA VAL A 269 -5.64 -13.68 -2.84
C VAL A 269 -6.64 -14.17 -3.90
N ASN A 270 -6.22 -15.06 -4.79
CA ASN A 270 -7.08 -15.62 -5.83
C ASN A 270 -8.25 -16.43 -5.24
N GLU A 271 -8.01 -17.23 -4.21
CA GLU A 271 -9.05 -17.99 -3.50
C GLU A 271 -10.04 -17.06 -2.80
N ARG A 272 -9.55 -16.04 -2.09
CA ARG A 272 -10.40 -15.03 -1.43
C ARG A 272 -11.26 -14.23 -2.41
N ILE A 273 -10.74 -13.92 -3.60
CA ILE A 273 -11.51 -13.25 -4.66
C ILE A 273 -12.62 -14.16 -5.18
N LYS A 274 -12.33 -15.44 -5.42
CA LYS A 274 -13.34 -16.42 -5.85
C LYS A 274 -14.41 -16.64 -4.79
N GLU A 275 -14.00 -16.77 -3.52
CA GLU A 275 -14.92 -16.87 -2.39
C GLU A 275 -15.86 -15.65 -2.32
N ALA A 276 -15.30 -14.43 -2.43
CA ALA A 276 -16.08 -13.20 -2.39
C ALA A 276 -17.06 -13.08 -3.57
N TYR A 277 -16.73 -13.64 -4.72
CA TYR A 277 -17.62 -13.69 -5.88
C TYR A 277 -18.78 -14.67 -5.67
N GLN A 278 -18.50 -15.85 -5.13
CA GLN A 278 -19.49 -16.93 -4.92
C GLN A 278 -20.36 -16.71 -3.67
N ASN A 279 -19.81 -16.13 -2.63
CA ASN A 279 -20.47 -15.95 -1.33
C ASN A 279 -20.63 -14.46 -0.98
N LYS A 280 -21.87 -13.97 -1.02
CA LYS A 280 -22.19 -12.57 -0.71
C LYS A 280 -21.87 -12.15 0.74
N PHE A 281 -21.66 -13.08 1.63
CA PHE A 281 -21.29 -12.81 3.02
C PHE A 281 -19.78 -12.73 3.23
N ALA A 282 -18.98 -13.27 2.31
CA ALA A 282 -17.53 -13.14 2.34
C ALA A 282 -17.11 -11.67 2.09
N PRO A 283 -16.06 -11.19 2.78
CA PRO A 283 -15.54 -9.85 2.56
C PRO A 283 -14.98 -9.72 1.14
N ILE A 284 -15.39 -8.68 0.43
CA ILE A 284 -14.82 -8.39 -0.87
C ILE A 284 -13.35 -7.99 -0.73
N MET A 285 -12.50 -8.49 -1.62
CA MET A 285 -11.10 -8.07 -1.70
C MET A 285 -10.95 -6.73 -2.41
N MET A 286 -9.98 -5.94 -2.00
CA MET A 286 -9.61 -4.69 -2.65
C MET A 286 -8.11 -4.67 -2.91
N LEU A 287 -7.73 -4.41 -4.16
CA LEU A 287 -6.33 -4.37 -4.58
C LEU A 287 -5.99 -3.05 -5.27
N PHE A 288 -4.76 -2.60 -5.01
CA PHE A 288 -4.08 -1.55 -5.75
C PHE A 288 -3.09 -2.22 -6.72
N PRO A 289 -3.49 -2.50 -7.97
CA PRO A 289 -2.67 -3.32 -8.86
C PRO A 289 -1.37 -2.63 -9.30
N GLU A 290 -1.25 -1.33 -9.13
CA GLU A 290 -0.01 -0.57 -9.35
C GLU A 290 1.12 -1.00 -8.39
N GLY A 291 0.77 -1.42 -7.18
CA GLY A 291 1.71 -1.87 -6.16
C GLY A 291 2.55 -0.77 -5.52
N THR A 292 2.32 0.49 -5.86
CA THR A 292 2.90 1.69 -5.24
C THR A 292 2.01 2.90 -5.49
N THR A 293 2.22 3.96 -4.71
CA THR A 293 1.49 5.23 -4.88
C THR A 293 2.13 6.11 -5.96
N THR A 294 1.32 6.93 -6.63
CA THR A 294 1.72 7.98 -7.59
C THR A 294 1.30 9.36 -7.08
N ASN A 295 1.52 10.40 -7.89
CA ASN A 295 1.00 11.74 -7.62
C ASN A 295 -0.48 11.90 -7.99
N GLY A 296 -1.10 10.90 -8.63
CA GLY A 296 -2.52 10.87 -9.01
C GLY A 296 -2.81 11.29 -10.44
N ASP A 297 -1.84 11.86 -11.16
CA ASP A 297 -1.99 12.27 -12.56
C ASP A 297 -1.69 11.11 -13.53
N PHE A 298 -1.03 10.06 -13.02
CA PHE A 298 -0.57 8.92 -13.80
C PHE A 298 -1.11 7.61 -13.25
N LEU A 299 -1.28 6.64 -14.15
CA LEU A 299 -1.65 5.26 -13.82
C LEU A 299 -0.53 4.30 -14.28
N LEU A 300 0.05 3.57 -13.32
CA LEU A 300 1.16 2.64 -13.55
C LEU A 300 0.68 1.31 -14.15
N PRO A 301 1.60 0.45 -14.65
CA PRO A 301 1.26 -0.89 -15.10
C PRO A 301 0.60 -1.72 -14.00
N PHE A 302 -0.50 -2.38 -14.34
CA PHE A 302 -1.24 -3.22 -13.41
C PHE A 302 -0.61 -4.61 -13.29
N LYS A 303 -0.37 -5.05 -12.06
CA LYS A 303 -0.03 -6.43 -11.73
C LYS A 303 -1.24 -7.34 -11.88
N THR A 304 -1.03 -8.57 -12.27
CA THR A 304 -2.10 -9.52 -12.61
C THR A 304 -2.85 -10.09 -11.41
N GLY A 305 -2.39 -9.87 -10.16
CA GLY A 305 -2.94 -10.50 -8.96
C GLY A 305 -4.45 -10.33 -8.74
N ALA A 306 -5.05 -9.22 -9.18
CA ALA A 306 -6.49 -8.98 -9.09
C ALA A 306 -7.30 -9.70 -10.20
N PHE A 307 -6.62 -10.16 -11.26
CA PHE A 307 -7.22 -10.63 -12.50
C PHE A 307 -7.08 -12.16 -12.70
N LEU A 308 -6.26 -12.81 -11.87
CA LEU A 308 -6.05 -14.27 -11.93
C LEU A 308 -7.31 -15.07 -11.62
N ALA A 309 -8.22 -14.53 -10.83
CA ALA A 309 -9.48 -15.19 -10.48
C ALA A 309 -10.46 -15.28 -11.66
N LYS A 310 -10.23 -14.53 -12.73
CA LYS A 310 -11.08 -14.49 -13.95
C LYS A 310 -12.54 -14.08 -13.71
N VAL A 311 -12.80 -13.39 -12.61
CA VAL A 311 -14.13 -12.91 -12.18
C VAL A 311 -14.29 -11.43 -12.47
N PRO A 312 -15.54 -10.90 -12.51
CA PRO A 312 -15.79 -9.47 -12.70
C PRO A 312 -15.12 -8.61 -11.63
N VAL A 313 -14.64 -7.43 -12.03
CA VAL A 313 -14.00 -6.46 -11.13
C VAL A 313 -14.79 -5.16 -11.05
N LEU A 314 -14.73 -4.46 -9.92
CA LEU A 314 -15.26 -3.12 -9.74
C LEU A 314 -14.14 -2.10 -9.78
N PRO A 315 -13.94 -1.36 -10.88
CA PRO A 315 -12.95 -0.31 -10.93
C PRO A 315 -13.42 0.93 -10.18
N VAL A 316 -12.55 1.49 -9.33
CA VAL A 316 -12.81 2.71 -8.56
C VAL A 316 -11.62 3.64 -8.73
N ILE A 317 -11.86 4.90 -9.07
CA ILE A 317 -10.83 5.91 -9.28
C ILE A 317 -10.91 6.92 -8.16
N LEU A 318 -9.77 7.15 -7.50
CA LEU A 318 -9.60 8.16 -6.46
C LEU A 318 -8.77 9.31 -7.00
N ARG A 319 -9.27 10.55 -6.81
CA ARG A 319 -8.59 11.78 -7.15
C ARG A 319 -8.56 12.70 -5.95
N TYR A 320 -7.46 13.42 -5.82
CA TYR A 320 -7.24 14.37 -4.74
C TYR A 320 -6.99 15.78 -5.31
N PRO A 321 -8.05 16.51 -5.71
CA PRO A 321 -7.88 17.91 -6.06
C PRO A 321 -7.24 18.67 -4.90
N TYR A 322 -6.28 19.52 -5.19
CA TYR A 322 -5.60 20.32 -4.17
C TYR A 322 -5.37 21.76 -4.64
N GLN A 323 -5.31 22.68 -3.69
CA GLN A 323 -4.98 24.08 -3.94
C GLN A 323 -3.59 24.45 -3.40
N ARG A 324 -3.20 23.85 -2.30
CA ARG A 324 -1.97 24.16 -1.57
C ARG A 324 -1.08 22.94 -1.39
N PHE A 325 -1.55 21.94 -0.70
CA PHE A 325 -0.84 20.70 -0.41
C PHE A 325 -1.54 19.53 -1.08
N SER A 326 -0.78 18.76 -1.86
CA SER A 326 -1.29 17.53 -2.47
C SER A 326 -1.37 16.41 -1.45
N PRO A 327 -2.55 15.79 -1.22
CA PRO A 327 -2.68 14.60 -0.37
C PRO A 327 -2.01 13.34 -0.96
N ALA A 328 -1.49 13.41 -2.18
CA ALA A 328 -0.77 12.30 -2.79
C ALA A 328 0.52 11.98 -2.03
N TRP A 329 0.76 10.68 -1.80
CA TRP A 329 1.99 10.21 -1.20
C TRP A 329 2.97 9.77 -2.28
N ASP A 330 3.57 10.74 -2.92
CA ASP A 330 4.53 10.61 -4.02
C ASP A 330 5.95 10.27 -3.52
N SER A 331 6.82 11.28 -3.43
CA SER A 331 8.21 11.18 -3.01
C SER A 331 8.49 11.69 -1.60
N ILE A 332 7.52 12.31 -0.93
CA ILE A 332 7.67 12.87 0.41
C ILE A 332 7.77 11.78 1.48
N SER A 333 8.58 11.99 2.53
CA SER A 333 8.65 11.07 3.67
C SER A 333 7.31 10.97 4.41
N GLY A 334 6.95 9.76 4.86
CA GLY A 334 5.63 9.53 5.47
C GLY A 334 5.34 10.43 6.68
N ALA A 335 6.31 10.62 7.59
CA ALA A 335 6.10 11.49 8.77
C ALA A 335 5.83 12.93 8.36
N ARG A 336 6.64 13.49 7.45
CA ARG A 336 6.45 14.85 6.95
C ARG A 336 5.12 14.99 6.23
N HIS A 337 4.74 14.03 5.40
CA HIS A 337 3.47 14.03 4.68
C HIS A 337 2.29 14.09 5.65
N VAL A 338 2.27 13.24 6.69
CA VAL A 338 1.19 13.23 7.69
C VAL A 338 1.09 14.55 8.43
N ILE A 339 2.22 15.13 8.87
CA ILE A 339 2.23 16.42 9.56
C ILE A 339 1.66 17.51 8.66
N LEU A 340 2.16 17.63 7.44
CA LEU A 340 1.70 18.64 6.50
C LEU A 340 0.24 18.46 6.10
N LEU A 341 -0.21 17.21 5.92
CA LEU A 341 -1.61 16.90 5.66
C LEU A 341 -2.53 17.33 6.81
N LEU A 342 -2.14 17.02 8.05
CA LEU A 342 -2.90 17.40 9.24
C LEU A 342 -2.91 18.90 9.50
N CYS A 343 -1.97 19.65 8.93
CA CYS A 343 -1.94 21.12 8.97
C CYS A 343 -2.81 21.78 7.88
N GLN A 344 -3.38 21.01 6.92
CA GLN A 344 -4.29 21.60 5.93
C GLN A 344 -5.68 21.78 6.50
N PHE A 345 -6.27 22.97 6.39
CA PHE A 345 -7.63 23.24 6.89
C PHE A 345 -8.67 22.40 6.15
N VAL A 346 -8.54 22.29 4.83
CA VAL A 346 -9.45 21.55 3.95
C VAL A 346 -8.64 20.70 3.00
N ASN A 347 -9.06 19.45 2.81
CA ASN A 347 -8.60 18.53 1.79
C ASN A 347 -9.78 18.07 0.96
N TYR A 348 -9.55 17.80 -0.32
CA TYR A 348 -10.60 17.38 -1.25
C TYR A 348 -10.35 15.96 -1.74
N MET A 349 -11.43 15.22 -1.94
CA MET A 349 -11.42 13.88 -2.52
C MET A 349 -12.59 13.74 -3.48
N GLU A 350 -12.30 13.23 -4.66
CA GLU A 350 -13.28 12.84 -5.67
C GLU A 350 -13.14 11.35 -5.95
N VAL A 351 -14.25 10.69 -6.10
CA VAL A 351 -14.33 9.25 -6.36
C VAL A 351 -15.20 9.01 -7.58
N ILE A 352 -14.66 8.27 -8.52
CA ILE A 352 -15.41 7.83 -9.70
C ILE A 352 -15.56 6.32 -9.61
N ARG A 353 -16.80 5.85 -9.46
CA ARG A 353 -17.15 4.43 -9.51
C ARG A 353 -17.56 4.08 -10.92
N LEU A 354 -16.82 3.16 -11.52
CA LEU A 354 -17.16 2.65 -12.84
C LEU A 354 -18.14 1.47 -12.71
N PRO A 355 -18.87 1.12 -13.77
CA PRO A 355 -19.65 -0.10 -13.83
C PRO A 355 -18.77 -1.33 -13.58
N VAL A 356 -19.38 -2.41 -13.09
CA VAL A 356 -18.68 -3.70 -12.98
C VAL A 356 -18.16 -4.10 -14.35
N TYR A 357 -16.87 -4.38 -14.42
CA TYR A 357 -16.22 -4.80 -15.65
C TYR A 357 -16.23 -6.33 -15.76
N PHE A 358 -16.88 -6.86 -16.77
CA PHE A 358 -16.98 -8.28 -17.06
C PHE A 358 -15.90 -8.69 -18.04
N PRO A 359 -14.99 -9.64 -17.69
CA PRO A 359 -13.95 -10.06 -18.60
C PRO A 359 -14.50 -10.90 -19.75
N SER A 360 -14.05 -10.59 -20.96
CA SER A 360 -14.26 -11.42 -22.14
C SER A 360 -13.56 -12.78 -22.00
N GLN A 361 -13.86 -13.73 -22.87
CA GLN A 361 -13.19 -15.05 -22.85
C GLN A 361 -11.67 -14.91 -23.06
N GLN A 362 -11.24 -14.03 -23.97
CA GLN A 362 -9.82 -13.75 -24.21
C GLN A 362 -9.11 -13.21 -22.96
N GLU A 363 -9.78 -12.33 -22.21
CA GLU A 363 -9.24 -11.79 -20.95
C GLU A 363 -9.23 -12.82 -19.81
N LYS A 364 -10.16 -13.77 -19.80
CA LYS A 364 -10.13 -14.91 -18.87
C LYS A 364 -8.94 -15.83 -19.17
N ASP A 365 -8.55 -15.95 -20.43
CA ASP A 365 -7.42 -16.77 -20.85
C ASP A 365 -6.07 -16.04 -20.69
N ASP A 366 -6.06 -14.71 -20.82
CA ASP A 366 -4.88 -13.86 -20.59
C ASP A 366 -5.12 -12.79 -19.50
N PRO A 367 -4.76 -13.06 -18.24
CA PRO A 367 -4.87 -12.07 -17.15
C PRO A 367 -4.05 -10.79 -17.36
N LYS A 368 -3.01 -10.81 -18.22
CA LYS A 368 -2.26 -9.59 -18.56
C LYS A 368 -3.08 -8.69 -19.47
N LEU A 369 -3.78 -9.28 -20.44
CA LEU A 369 -4.70 -8.56 -21.31
C LEU A 369 -5.84 -7.94 -20.48
N TYR A 370 -6.43 -8.72 -19.56
CA TYR A 370 -7.45 -8.25 -18.64
C TYR A 370 -6.98 -7.04 -17.83
N ALA A 371 -5.83 -7.15 -17.17
CA ALA A 371 -5.22 -6.05 -16.41
C ALA A 371 -4.99 -4.79 -17.27
N LYS A 372 -4.49 -4.98 -18.51
CA LYS A 372 -4.22 -3.89 -19.45
C LYS A 372 -5.49 -3.16 -19.88
N ASN A 373 -6.57 -3.90 -20.15
CA ASN A 373 -7.85 -3.30 -20.59
C ASN A 373 -8.53 -2.55 -19.46
N VAL A 374 -8.58 -3.10 -18.24
CA VAL A 374 -9.10 -2.39 -17.05
C VAL A 374 -8.27 -1.14 -16.76
N ARG A 375 -6.94 -1.22 -16.86
CA ARG A 375 -6.05 -0.06 -16.70
C ARG A 375 -6.35 1.04 -17.70
N ARG A 376 -6.55 0.69 -18.99
CA ARG A 376 -6.89 1.64 -20.04
C ARG A 376 -8.25 2.30 -19.81
N LEU A 377 -9.23 1.51 -19.40
CA LEU A 377 -10.56 2.02 -19.03
C LEU A 377 -10.44 3.05 -17.90
N MET A 378 -9.76 2.69 -16.80
CA MET A 378 -9.58 3.57 -15.65
C MET A 378 -8.81 4.84 -16.02
N ALA A 379 -7.77 4.74 -16.84
CA ALA A 379 -7.01 5.91 -17.30
C ALA A 379 -7.87 6.88 -18.10
N ARG A 380 -8.69 6.36 -19.02
CA ARG A 380 -9.62 7.16 -19.83
C ARG A 380 -10.66 7.86 -18.97
N GLU A 381 -11.37 7.12 -18.13
CA GLU A 381 -12.44 7.65 -17.28
C GLU A 381 -11.92 8.57 -16.16
N GLY A 382 -10.70 8.35 -15.70
CA GLY A 382 -10.02 9.19 -14.70
C GLY A 382 -9.22 10.35 -15.29
N ASN A 383 -9.14 10.46 -16.63
CA ASN A 383 -8.27 11.43 -17.32
C ASN A 383 -6.84 11.39 -16.76
N MET A 384 -6.25 10.17 -16.66
CA MET A 384 -4.91 9.92 -16.16
C MET A 384 -3.99 9.49 -17.31
N ALA A 385 -2.76 9.98 -17.30
CA ALA A 385 -1.74 9.54 -18.25
C ALA A 385 -1.25 8.12 -17.90
N LEU A 386 -1.02 7.31 -18.91
CA LEU A 386 -0.41 5.99 -18.73
C LEU A 386 1.11 6.13 -18.63
N SER A 387 1.72 5.44 -17.66
CA SER A 387 3.16 5.42 -17.48
C SER A 387 3.66 3.98 -17.36
N ASP A 388 4.80 3.66 -17.96
CA ASP A 388 5.34 2.31 -17.99
C ASP A 388 6.38 2.02 -16.89
N ILE A 389 6.67 3.00 -16.03
CA ILE A 389 7.54 2.83 -14.86
C ILE A 389 6.78 2.25 -13.66
N GLY A 390 7.52 1.72 -12.69
CA GLY A 390 6.94 1.04 -11.52
C GLY A 390 7.67 1.33 -10.21
N LEU A 391 7.51 0.43 -9.24
CA LEU A 391 8.09 0.57 -7.91
C LEU A 391 9.63 0.62 -7.91
N ALA A 392 10.29 -0.06 -8.85
CA ALA A 392 11.75 -0.06 -8.94
C ALA A 392 12.25 1.36 -9.23
N GLU A 393 11.67 2.00 -10.24
CA GLU A 393 11.99 3.36 -10.64
C GLU A 393 11.67 4.37 -9.55
N LYS A 394 10.55 4.19 -8.81
CA LYS A 394 10.24 5.02 -7.63
C LYS A 394 11.33 4.96 -6.57
N ARG A 395 11.88 3.77 -6.30
CA ARG A 395 12.97 3.61 -5.32
C ARG A 395 14.23 4.34 -5.75
N VAL A 396 14.57 4.27 -7.05
CA VAL A 396 15.70 4.99 -7.63
C VAL A 396 15.51 6.49 -7.49
N TYR A 397 14.35 7.00 -7.88
CA TYR A 397 14.01 8.42 -7.75
C TYR A 397 14.11 8.90 -6.30
N HIS A 398 13.57 8.13 -5.34
CA HIS A 398 13.70 8.43 -3.90
C HIS A 398 15.15 8.42 -3.41
N ALA A 399 15.97 7.47 -3.87
CA ALA A 399 17.38 7.39 -3.51
C ALA A 399 18.15 8.61 -4.02
N ALA A 400 17.90 9.00 -5.28
CA ALA A 400 18.49 10.20 -5.87
C ALA A 400 18.13 11.48 -5.10
N LEU A 401 16.84 11.66 -4.76
CA LEU A 401 16.37 12.81 -3.98
C LEU A 401 16.97 12.89 -2.57
N ASN A 402 17.44 11.78 -2.02
CA ASN A 402 18.12 11.70 -0.72
C ASN A 402 19.66 11.73 -0.84
N GLY A 403 20.21 12.03 -2.01
CA GLY A 403 21.65 12.14 -2.26
C GLY A 403 22.37 10.79 -2.40
N ASN A 404 21.65 9.68 -2.50
CA ASN A 404 22.23 8.36 -2.73
C ASN A 404 22.22 8.00 -4.22
N ASN A 405 23.25 8.42 -4.94
CA ASN A 405 23.36 8.25 -6.39
C ASN A 405 23.86 6.84 -6.80
N ARG A 406 24.29 5.99 -5.87
CA ARG A 406 24.80 4.64 -6.19
C ARG A 406 23.76 3.75 -6.90
N MET A 407 22.50 3.90 -6.58
CA MET A 407 21.42 3.16 -7.26
C MET A 407 21.16 3.61 -8.70
N LEU A 408 21.47 4.86 -9.05
CA LEU A 408 21.35 5.37 -10.42
C LEU A 408 22.39 4.69 -11.34
N CYS A 409 23.62 4.50 -10.86
CA CYS A 409 24.69 3.87 -11.63
C CYS A 409 24.42 2.38 -11.91
N THR A 410 23.87 1.64 -10.94
CA THR A 410 23.62 0.18 -11.08
C THR A 410 22.55 -0.15 -12.12
N ILE A 411 21.54 0.69 -12.29
CA ILE A 411 20.46 0.44 -13.27
C ILE A 411 20.87 0.83 -14.68
N ASN A 412 21.74 1.82 -14.85
CA ASN A 412 22.25 2.17 -16.16
C ASN A 412 23.17 1.06 -16.71
N HIS A 413 23.98 0.40 -15.89
CA HIS A 413 24.77 -0.76 -16.30
C HIS A 413 23.95 -2.01 -16.66
N GLN A 414 22.81 -2.24 -16.02
CA GLN A 414 21.93 -3.37 -16.35
C GLN A 414 21.08 -3.18 -17.62
N LYS A 415 21.11 -2.00 -18.24
CA LYS A 415 20.44 -1.72 -19.52
C LYS A 415 21.38 -1.72 -20.71
N GLU A 416 22.68 -1.74 -20.45
CA GLU A 416 23.72 -1.80 -21.49
C GLU A 416 24.23 -3.25 -21.73
N GLU A 417 23.83 -4.23 -20.93
CA GLU A 417 23.96 -5.67 -21.14
C GLU A 417 22.62 -6.27 -21.66
#